data_e9a4716e8abf73700a0de9705116a77f
#
_entry.id   e9a4716e8abf73700a0de9705116a77f
#
_cell.length_a   1.000
_cell.length_b   1.000
_cell.length_c   1.000
_cell.angle_alpha   90.00
_cell.angle_beta   90.00
_cell.angle_gamma   90.00
#
_symmetry.space_group_name_H-M   'P 1'
#
loop_
_entity.id
_entity.type
_entity.pdbx_description
1 polymer ?
#
loop_
_entity_poly.entity_id
_entity_poly.type
_entity_poly.pdbx_seq_one_letter_code
_entity_poly.pdbx_strand_id
1 'polypeptide(L)'
;FHDIKILFTKKGTKIFKNLEVLKEKKFFKKIGISIYDTNCLNYINLNYNFDAVQCPYNILDKRIITTGWYDKLKNQGIETHVRSIFLQGLLVNKLLYKKNYFKKWKKLFINWFQSLENDNISPIDYCLSDLMNYDFDKIIIGINNSENLKEIINFKTVNKNKMINFNISDTKLIDPRSWK
;
A
#
# COMPACT_ATOMS: atom_id res chain seq x y z
N PHE A 1 6.49 6.53 -12.96
CA PHE A 1 6.45 7.89 -12.38
C PHE A 1 6.35 7.81 -10.85
N HIS A 2 7.35 8.30 -10.15
CA HIS A 2 7.32 8.36 -8.68
C HIS A 2 6.55 9.59 -8.17
N ASP A 3 6.74 10.75 -8.77
CA ASP A 3 5.92 11.93 -8.51
C ASP A 3 4.87 12.12 -9.60
N ILE A 4 3.64 11.71 -9.29
CA ILE A 4 2.53 11.81 -10.23
C ILE A 4 2.06 13.23 -10.48
N LYS A 5 2.43 14.21 -9.64
CA LYS A 5 2.01 15.61 -9.83
C LYS A 5 2.46 16.16 -11.19
N ILE A 6 3.58 15.64 -11.70
CA ILE A 6 4.08 16.03 -13.01
C ILE A 6 3.08 15.68 -14.13
N LEU A 7 2.30 14.62 -14.01
CA LEU A 7 1.32 14.17 -15.01
C LEU A 7 0.15 15.14 -15.19
N PHE A 8 -0.04 16.07 -14.24
CA PHE A 8 -1.04 17.13 -14.35
C PHE A 8 -0.51 18.38 -15.10
N THR A 9 0.66 18.28 -15.72
CA THR A 9 1.32 19.39 -16.43
C THR A 9 1.59 19.03 -17.90
N LYS A 10 1.68 20.06 -18.76
CA LYS A 10 2.09 19.89 -20.17
C LYS A 10 3.44 19.17 -20.31
N LYS A 11 4.38 19.44 -19.37
CA LYS A 11 5.69 18.77 -19.33
C LYS A 11 5.53 17.26 -19.04
N GLY A 12 4.68 16.89 -18.10
CA GLY A 12 4.41 15.49 -17.79
C GLY A 12 3.79 14.73 -18.95
N THR A 13 2.83 15.33 -19.65
CA THR A 13 2.24 14.75 -20.86
C THR A 13 3.31 14.48 -21.93
N LYS A 14 4.24 15.43 -22.16
CA LYS A 14 5.34 15.23 -23.12
C LYS A 14 6.28 14.11 -22.67
N ILE A 15 6.62 14.06 -21.39
CA ILE A 15 7.46 12.99 -20.84
C ILE A 15 6.78 11.63 -21.01
N PHE A 16 5.48 11.53 -20.71
CA PHE A 16 4.74 10.28 -20.83
C PHE A 16 4.72 9.77 -22.26
N LYS A 17 4.41 10.64 -23.25
CA LYS A 17 4.48 10.29 -24.67
C LYS A 17 5.85 9.78 -25.11
N ASN A 18 6.93 10.39 -24.61
CA ASN A 18 8.28 9.90 -24.89
C ASN A 18 8.53 8.50 -24.29
N LEU A 19 7.97 8.21 -23.10
CA LEU A 19 8.04 6.87 -22.52
C LEU A 19 7.24 5.85 -23.34
N GLU A 20 6.08 6.21 -23.88
CA GLU A 20 5.33 5.33 -24.79
C GLU A 20 6.16 4.97 -26.01
N VAL A 21 6.81 5.94 -26.65
CA VAL A 21 7.73 5.69 -27.77
C VAL A 21 8.89 4.76 -27.37
N LEU A 22 9.48 4.96 -26.21
CA LEU A 22 10.57 4.10 -25.71
C LEU A 22 10.08 2.68 -25.41
N LYS A 23 8.86 2.53 -24.89
CA LYS A 23 8.22 1.24 -24.68
C LYS A 23 7.99 0.51 -26.00
N GLU A 24 7.48 1.19 -27.04
CA GLU A 24 7.33 0.63 -28.38
C GLU A 24 8.67 0.16 -28.97
N LYS A 25 9.74 0.91 -28.72
CA LYS A 25 11.11 0.53 -29.08
C LYS A 25 11.71 -0.57 -28.17
N LYS A 26 10.94 -1.14 -27.25
CA LYS A 26 11.31 -2.25 -26.34
C LYS A 26 12.45 -1.93 -25.36
N PHE A 27 12.72 -0.65 -25.04
CA PHE A 27 13.69 -0.30 -23.99
C PHE A 27 13.24 -0.77 -22.60
N PHE A 28 11.93 -0.88 -22.37
CA PHE A 28 11.32 -1.48 -21.20
C PHE A 28 9.93 -2.05 -21.54
N LYS A 29 9.40 -2.90 -20.68
CA LYS A 29 8.13 -3.61 -20.94
C LYS A 29 6.90 -2.85 -20.47
N LYS A 30 6.98 -2.11 -19.37
CA LYS A 30 5.83 -1.51 -18.67
C LYS A 30 6.12 -0.10 -18.19
N ILE A 31 5.10 0.76 -18.26
CA ILE A 31 5.11 2.10 -17.65
C ILE A 31 4.26 2.04 -16.40
N GLY A 32 4.83 2.42 -15.24
CA GLY A 32 4.11 2.43 -13.98
C GLY A 32 4.04 3.81 -13.34
N ILE A 33 3.04 3.99 -12.50
CA ILE A 33 2.84 5.18 -11.67
C ILE A 33 2.84 4.79 -10.19
N SER A 34 3.37 5.68 -9.34
CA SER A 34 3.33 5.49 -7.88
C SER A 34 2.43 6.55 -7.26
N ILE A 35 1.38 6.12 -6.58
CA ILE A 35 0.39 6.99 -5.96
C ILE A 35 0.43 6.89 -4.44
N TYR A 36 -0.05 7.94 -3.76
CA TYR A 36 -0.32 7.96 -2.33
C TYR A 36 -1.81 8.05 -2.01
N ASP A 37 -2.61 8.42 -3.01
CA ASP A 37 -4.03 8.63 -2.91
C ASP A 37 -4.72 8.21 -4.20
N THR A 38 -5.91 7.63 -4.10
CA THR A 38 -6.67 7.14 -5.25
C THR A 38 -7.39 8.23 -6.03
N ASN A 39 -7.56 9.44 -5.46
CA ASN A 39 -8.27 10.55 -6.09
C ASN A 39 -7.66 10.97 -7.44
N CYS A 40 -6.34 10.84 -7.57
CA CYS A 40 -5.64 11.16 -8.81
C CYS A 40 -5.95 10.19 -9.97
N LEU A 41 -6.38 8.97 -9.65
CA LEU A 41 -6.57 7.92 -10.66
C LEU A 41 -7.66 8.23 -11.66
N ASN A 42 -8.72 8.97 -11.28
CA ASN A 42 -9.75 9.38 -12.22
C ASN A 42 -9.18 10.16 -13.40
N TYR A 43 -8.34 11.16 -13.13
CA TYR A 43 -7.71 11.96 -14.16
C TYR A 43 -6.65 11.14 -14.94
N ILE A 44 -5.78 10.43 -14.23
CA ILE A 44 -4.65 9.73 -14.83
C ILE A 44 -5.14 8.61 -15.75
N ASN A 45 -6.13 7.83 -15.32
CA ASN A 45 -6.68 6.73 -16.10
C ASN A 45 -7.41 7.18 -17.39
N LEU A 46 -7.90 8.41 -17.42
CA LEU A 46 -8.53 8.97 -18.62
C LEU A 46 -7.51 9.55 -19.61
N ASN A 47 -6.32 9.92 -19.15
CA ASN A 47 -5.38 10.70 -19.97
C ASN A 47 -4.08 9.96 -20.32
N TYR A 48 -3.81 8.82 -19.66
CA TYR A 48 -2.54 8.11 -19.81
C TYR A 48 -2.74 6.60 -19.86
N ASN A 49 -2.00 5.94 -20.75
CA ASN A 49 -2.00 4.49 -20.90
C ASN A 49 -0.83 3.87 -20.13
N PHE A 50 -1.05 3.52 -18.86
CA PHE A 50 -0.05 2.93 -17.98
C PHE A 50 -0.36 1.44 -17.70
N ASP A 51 0.67 0.68 -17.39
CA ASP A 51 0.59 -0.79 -17.22
C ASP A 51 0.57 -1.23 -15.77
N ALA A 52 0.99 -0.36 -14.83
CA ALA A 52 1.07 -0.71 -13.42
C ALA A 52 0.83 0.51 -12.51
N VAL A 53 0.18 0.27 -11.38
CA VAL A 53 0.00 1.22 -10.27
C VAL A 53 0.68 0.67 -9.04
N GLN A 54 1.59 1.45 -8.45
CA GLN A 54 2.10 1.19 -7.12
C GLN A 54 1.36 2.08 -6.12
N CYS A 55 0.71 1.49 -5.12
CA CYS A 55 -0.11 2.20 -4.13
C CYS A 55 0.15 1.69 -2.71
N PRO A 56 -0.12 2.51 -1.67
CA PRO A 56 -0.12 2.01 -0.30
C PRO A 56 -1.29 1.05 -0.08
N TYR A 57 -1.04 0.01 0.71
CA TYR A 57 -2.06 -0.89 1.24
C TYR A 57 -1.58 -1.45 2.59
N ASN A 58 -2.45 -1.46 3.57
CA ASN A 58 -2.29 -2.16 4.84
C ASN A 58 -3.65 -2.27 5.54
N ILE A 59 -3.69 -2.92 6.68
CA ILE A 59 -4.94 -3.14 7.44
C ILE A 59 -5.69 -1.85 7.83
N LEU A 60 -5.01 -0.70 7.89
CA LEU A 60 -5.61 0.61 8.17
C LEU A 60 -5.87 1.42 6.89
N ASP A 61 -5.12 1.17 5.81
CA ASP A 61 -5.26 1.89 4.54
C ASP A 61 -5.75 0.94 3.44
N LYS A 62 -7.04 0.86 3.29
CA LYS A 62 -7.71 0.04 2.26
C LYS A 62 -8.29 0.90 1.13
N ARG A 63 -7.83 2.14 0.95
CA ARG A 63 -8.40 3.08 -0.03
C ARG A 63 -8.43 2.52 -1.45
N ILE A 64 -7.38 1.79 -1.88
CA ILE A 64 -7.39 1.19 -3.22
C ILE A 64 -8.55 0.21 -3.43
N ILE A 65 -9.00 -0.47 -2.36
CA ILE A 65 -10.15 -1.38 -2.37
C ILE A 65 -11.46 -0.60 -2.21
N THR A 66 -11.57 0.21 -1.15
CA THR A 66 -12.84 0.86 -0.75
C THR A 66 -13.32 1.90 -1.76
N THR A 67 -12.45 2.41 -2.60
CA THR A 67 -12.79 3.32 -3.71
C THR A 67 -13.13 2.59 -5.02
N GLY A 68 -13.07 1.24 -5.04
CA GLY A 68 -13.33 0.41 -6.23
C GLY A 68 -12.22 0.42 -7.27
N TRP A 69 -11.10 1.10 -7.01
CA TRP A 69 -10.01 1.19 -7.97
C TRP A 69 -9.27 -0.14 -8.17
N TYR A 70 -9.18 -0.98 -7.16
CA TYR A 70 -8.60 -2.32 -7.29
C TYR A 70 -9.27 -3.12 -8.41
N ASP A 71 -10.60 -3.25 -8.34
CA ASP A 71 -11.37 -4.01 -9.33
C ASP A 71 -11.30 -3.35 -10.71
N LYS A 72 -11.35 -2.01 -10.76
CA LYS A 72 -11.27 -1.27 -12.02
C LYS A 72 -9.92 -1.48 -12.73
N LEU A 73 -8.80 -1.40 -11.99
CA LEU A 73 -7.47 -1.64 -12.54
C LEU A 73 -7.32 -3.09 -13.01
N LYS A 74 -7.78 -4.05 -12.21
CA LYS A 74 -7.75 -5.47 -12.54
C LYS A 74 -8.54 -5.78 -13.82
N ASN A 75 -9.75 -5.23 -13.96
CA ASN A 75 -10.57 -5.38 -15.16
C ASN A 75 -9.94 -4.75 -16.41
N GLN A 76 -9.06 -3.78 -16.26
CA GLN A 76 -8.29 -3.15 -17.33
C GLN A 76 -6.95 -3.87 -17.62
N GLY A 77 -6.61 -4.93 -16.88
CA GLY A 77 -5.33 -5.63 -17.01
C GLY A 77 -4.13 -4.81 -16.51
N ILE A 78 -4.37 -3.80 -15.65
CA ILE A 78 -3.32 -2.95 -15.07
C ILE A 78 -2.84 -3.59 -13.77
N GLU A 79 -1.53 -3.85 -13.67
CA GLU A 79 -0.94 -4.44 -12.48
C GLU A 79 -1.08 -3.55 -11.25
N THR A 80 -1.46 -4.12 -10.14
CA THR A 80 -1.51 -3.44 -8.84
C THR A 80 -0.38 -3.93 -7.93
N HIS A 81 0.59 -3.04 -7.68
CA HIS A 81 1.72 -3.29 -6.79
C HIS A 81 1.48 -2.58 -5.46
N VAL A 82 1.39 -3.32 -4.36
CA VAL A 82 1.13 -2.72 -3.05
C VAL A 82 2.40 -2.57 -2.23
N ARG A 83 2.48 -1.49 -1.46
CA ARG A 83 3.58 -1.16 -0.54
C ARG A 83 3.05 -0.65 0.79
N SER A 84 3.96 -0.40 1.73
CA SER A 84 3.63 0.12 3.07
C SER A 84 2.78 -0.83 3.92
N ILE A 85 2.94 -2.12 3.74
CA ILE A 85 2.17 -3.19 4.37
C ILE A 85 2.20 -3.10 5.90
N PHE A 86 3.35 -2.75 6.46
CA PHE A 86 3.55 -2.59 7.89
C PHE A 86 3.45 -1.13 8.37
N LEU A 87 3.00 -0.20 7.52
CA LEU A 87 2.87 1.24 7.80
C LEU A 87 4.13 1.79 8.50
N GLN A 88 5.30 1.71 7.82
CA GLN A 88 6.61 2.10 8.36
C GLN A 88 6.96 1.41 9.70
N GLY A 89 6.51 0.18 9.88
CA GLY A 89 6.72 -0.60 11.10
C GLY A 89 5.71 -0.33 12.21
N LEU A 90 4.82 0.67 12.07
CA LEU A 90 3.86 1.07 13.11
C LEU A 90 2.90 -0.07 13.49
N LEU A 91 2.58 -0.96 12.54
CA LEU A 91 1.69 -2.10 12.76
C LEU A 91 2.36 -3.31 13.40
N VAL A 92 3.70 -3.35 13.41
CA VAL A 92 4.45 -4.52 13.91
C VAL A 92 5.36 -4.20 15.11
N ASN A 93 5.57 -2.92 15.43
CA ASN A 93 6.43 -2.51 16.53
C ASN A 93 5.65 -1.65 17.55
N LYS A 94 5.38 -2.24 18.74
CA LYS A 94 4.64 -1.59 19.84
C LYS A 94 5.30 -0.31 20.38
N LEU A 95 6.58 -0.09 20.13
CA LEU A 95 7.26 1.11 20.62
C LEU A 95 6.94 2.35 19.78
N LEU A 96 6.62 2.17 18.50
CA LEU A 96 6.44 3.29 17.58
C LEU A 96 5.19 4.13 17.86
N TYR A 97 4.07 3.51 18.23
CA TYR A 97 2.85 4.25 18.54
C TYR A 97 2.90 5.05 19.86
N LYS A 98 3.94 4.84 20.67
CA LYS A 98 4.19 5.61 21.90
C LYS A 98 4.73 7.01 21.64
N LYS A 99 5.20 7.30 20.43
CA LYS A 99 5.68 8.63 20.05
C LYS A 99 4.53 9.66 20.11
N ASN A 100 4.86 10.91 20.45
CA ASN A 100 3.89 11.99 20.65
C ASN A 100 2.93 12.18 19.48
N TYR A 101 3.41 12.05 18.24
CA TYR A 101 2.58 12.19 17.05
C TYR A 101 1.38 11.23 17.06
N PHE A 102 1.56 9.99 17.56
CA PHE A 102 0.52 8.96 17.56
C PHE A 102 -0.38 8.98 18.78
N LYS A 103 -0.23 9.93 19.70
CA LYS A 103 -1.00 10.01 20.94
C LYS A 103 -2.53 9.97 20.71
N LYS A 104 -2.99 10.64 19.65
CA LYS A 104 -4.42 10.66 19.25
C LYS A 104 -4.97 9.26 18.96
N TRP A 105 -4.16 8.37 18.42
CA TRP A 105 -4.55 7.00 18.03
C TRP A 105 -4.04 5.93 19.00
N LYS A 106 -3.55 6.33 20.16
CA LYS A 106 -2.99 5.41 21.16
C LYS A 106 -3.94 4.26 21.51
N LYS A 107 -5.24 4.55 21.72
CA LYS A 107 -6.27 3.54 22.01
C LYS A 107 -6.42 2.52 20.90
N LEU A 108 -6.38 2.97 19.63
CA LEU A 108 -6.42 2.08 18.46
C LEU A 108 -5.27 1.06 18.50
N PHE A 109 -4.03 1.52 18.73
CA PHE A 109 -2.87 0.63 18.74
C PHE A 109 -2.82 -0.27 19.98
N ILE A 110 -3.27 0.20 21.13
CA ILE A 110 -3.41 -0.65 22.33
C ILE A 110 -4.38 -1.80 21.99
N ASN A 111 -5.56 -1.50 21.50
CA ASN A 111 -6.55 -2.51 21.14
C ASN A 111 -6.03 -3.45 20.06
N TRP A 112 -5.32 -2.93 19.03
CA TRP A 112 -4.69 -3.71 17.98
C TRP A 112 -3.73 -4.77 18.56
N PHE A 113 -2.75 -4.34 19.33
CA PHE A 113 -1.76 -5.27 19.88
C PHE A 113 -2.33 -6.21 20.94
N GLN A 114 -3.26 -5.75 21.78
CA GLN A 114 -3.93 -6.61 22.76
C GLN A 114 -4.77 -7.71 22.09
N SER A 115 -5.49 -7.37 21.03
CA SER A 115 -6.26 -8.35 20.26
C SER A 115 -5.37 -9.46 19.70
N LEU A 116 -4.21 -9.09 19.13
CA LEU A 116 -3.25 -10.06 18.59
C LEU A 116 -2.65 -10.94 19.71
N GLU A 117 -2.33 -10.36 20.86
CA GLU A 117 -1.82 -11.10 22.03
C GLU A 117 -2.83 -12.10 22.54
N ASN A 118 -4.09 -11.70 22.67
CA ASN A 118 -5.18 -12.57 23.16
C ASN A 118 -5.38 -13.79 22.23
N ASP A 119 -5.20 -13.60 20.93
CA ASP A 119 -5.33 -14.65 19.92
C ASP A 119 -4.02 -15.41 19.63
N ASN A 120 -2.92 -15.01 20.26
CA ASN A 120 -1.56 -15.50 20.00
C ASN A 120 -1.16 -15.42 18.52
N ILE A 121 -1.45 -14.26 17.91
CA ILE A 121 -1.17 -13.97 16.49
C ILE A 121 -0.01 -12.98 16.40
N SER A 122 0.98 -13.29 15.54
CA SER A 122 2.04 -12.34 15.19
C SER A 122 1.45 -11.17 14.38
N PRO A 123 1.83 -9.90 14.67
CA PRO A 123 1.43 -8.77 13.84
C PRO A 123 1.84 -8.91 12.36
N ILE A 124 2.99 -9.53 12.09
CA ILE A 124 3.47 -9.80 10.73
C ILE A 124 2.54 -10.81 10.05
N ASP A 125 2.24 -11.93 10.72
CA ASP A 125 1.33 -12.95 10.21
C ASP A 125 -0.03 -12.37 9.86
N TYR A 126 -0.56 -11.51 10.73
CA TYR A 126 -1.84 -10.85 10.50
C TYR A 126 -1.81 -9.92 9.28
N CYS A 127 -0.83 -9.01 9.20
CA CYS A 127 -0.71 -8.07 8.09
C CYS A 127 -0.52 -8.78 6.75
N LEU A 128 0.26 -9.86 6.71
CA LEU A 128 0.47 -10.63 5.49
C LEU A 128 -0.76 -11.46 5.11
N SER A 129 -1.48 -12.01 6.10
CA SER A 129 -2.72 -12.75 5.83
C SER A 129 -3.83 -11.86 5.28
N ASP A 130 -3.91 -10.59 5.68
CA ASP A 130 -4.87 -9.63 5.13
C ASP A 130 -4.66 -9.41 3.62
N LEU A 131 -3.41 -9.44 3.14
CA LEU A 131 -3.07 -9.36 1.73
C LEU A 131 -3.61 -10.53 0.92
N MET A 132 -3.68 -11.73 1.50
CA MET A 132 -4.16 -12.94 0.82
C MET A 132 -5.65 -12.90 0.48
N ASN A 133 -6.39 -11.89 0.94
CA ASN A 133 -7.78 -11.67 0.54
C ASN A 133 -7.88 -11.04 -0.85
N TYR A 134 -6.77 -10.60 -1.44
CA TYR A 134 -6.70 -9.90 -2.72
C TYR A 134 -5.59 -10.51 -3.58
N ASP A 135 -5.80 -10.48 -4.87
CA ASP A 135 -4.85 -10.97 -5.87
C ASP A 135 -4.03 -9.78 -6.41
N PHE A 136 -3.17 -9.24 -5.54
CA PHE A 136 -2.23 -8.18 -5.93
C PHE A 136 -1.09 -8.78 -6.74
N ASP A 137 -0.70 -8.13 -7.83
CA ASP A 137 0.37 -8.61 -8.72
C ASP A 137 1.74 -8.60 -8.04
N LYS A 138 2.01 -7.62 -7.18
CA LYS A 138 3.25 -7.55 -6.39
C LYS A 138 3.04 -6.93 -5.03
N ILE A 139 3.74 -7.48 -4.05
CA ILE A 139 3.80 -6.98 -2.67
C ILE A 139 5.23 -6.51 -2.42
N ILE A 140 5.40 -5.21 -2.11
CA ILE A 140 6.70 -4.59 -1.91
C ILE A 140 6.90 -4.34 -0.41
N ILE A 141 7.87 -5.05 0.17
CA ILE A 141 8.18 -5.01 1.59
C ILE A 141 9.61 -4.55 1.80
N GLY A 142 9.80 -3.54 2.65
CA GLY A 142 11.12 -3.13 3.14
C GLY A 142 11.62 -4.09 4.21
N ILE A 143 12.87 -4.51 4.10
CA ILE A 143 13.53 -5.44 5.03
C ILE A 143 14.77 -4.77 5.56
N ASN A 144 14.98 -4.80 6.89
CA ASN A 144 16.11 -4.16 7.54
C ASN A 144 17.23 -5.15 7.91
N ASN A 145 16.89 -6.42 8.13
CA ASN A 145 17.84 -7.47 8.53
C ASN A 145 17.33 -8.87 8.10
N SER A 146 18.16 -9.87 8.30
CA SER A 146 17.88 -11.27 7.93
C SER A 146 16.76 -11.89 8.77
N GLU A 147 16.60 -11.48 10.01
CA GLU A 147 15.55 -11.96 10.91
C GLU A 147 14.17 -11.54 10.38
N ASN A 148 14.01 -10.26 10.00
CA ASN A 148 12.77 -9.76 9.39
C ASN A 148 12.44 -10.52 8.09
N LEU A 149 13.46 -10.83 7.27
CA LEU A 149 13.25 -11.62 6.07
C LEU A 149 12.72 -13.02 6.39
N LYS A 150 13.31 -13.69 7.39
CA LYS A 150 12.89 -15.02 7.83
C LYS A 150 11.45 -15.03 8.34
N GLU A 151 11.07 -14.03 9.16
CA GLU A 151 9.70 -13.87 9.66
C GLU A 151 8.70 -13.72 8.52
N ILE A 152 9.03 -12.88 7.52
CA ILE A 152 8.16 -12.64 6.37
C ILE A 152 8.02 -13.89 5.50
N ILE A 153 9.11 -14.61 5.21
CA ILE A 153 9.06 -15.83 4.38
C ILE A 153 8.30 -16.97 5.07
N ASN A 154 8.43 -17.08 6.40
CA ASN A 154 7.83 -18.13 7.19
C ASN A 154 6.52 -17.73 7.88
N PHE A 155 5.85 -16.68 7.40
CA PHE A 155 4.60 -16.21 8.02
C PHE A 155 3.54 -17.31 8.02
N LYS A 156 2.69 -17.28 9.04
CA LYS A 156 1.58 -18.23 9.21
C LYS A 156 0.28 -17.56 8.84
N THR A 157 -0.51 -18.21 8.01
CA THR A 157 -1.83 -17.71 7.61
C THR A 157 -2.78 -17.65 8.80
N VAL A 158 -3.39 -16.49 9.01
CA VAL A 158 -4.40 -16.25 10.04
C VAL A 158 -5.79 -16.54 9.48
N ASN A 159 -6.64 -17.18 10.28
CA ASN A 159 -8.02 -17.45 9.90
C ASN A 159 -8.80 -16.14 9.71
N LYS A 160 -9.55 -16.03 8.60
CA LYS A 160 -10.36 -14.85 8.27
C LYS A 160 -11.34 -14.42 9.36
N ASN A 161 -11.90 -15.38 10.12
CA ASN A 161 -12.83 -15.11 11.22
C ASN A 161 -12.20 -14.37 12.41
N LYS A 162 -10.86 -14.35 12.48
CA LYS A 162 -10.09 -13.60 13.49
C LYS A 162 -9.65 -12.23 12.98
N MET A 163 -10.00 -11.86 11.76
CA MET A 163 -9.58 -10.58 11.19
C MET A 163 -10.47 -9.44 11.65
N ILE A 164 -9.82 -8.40 12.20
CA ILE A 164 -10.46 -7.16 12.67
C ILE A 164 -10.65 -6.24 11.45
N ASN A 165 -11.85 -5.73 11.27
CA ASN A 165 -12.09 -4.72 10.25
C ASN A 165 -11.84 -3.33 10.83
N PHE A 166 -10.80 -2.66 10.33
CA PHE A 166 -10.50 -1.28 10.67
C PHE A 166 -11.12 -0.35 9.62
N ASN A 167 -11.98 0.56 10.07
CA ASN A 167 -12.51 1.61 9.23
C ASN A 167 -11.81 2.94 9.55
N ILE A 168 -10.61 3.14 9.01
CA ILE A 168 -9.78 4.31 9.24
C ILE A 168 -9.66 5.11 7.94
N SER A 169 -10.16 6.35 7.98
CA SER A 169 -10.04 7.32 6.88
C SER A 169 -9.11 8.49 7.21
N ASP A 170 -8.51 8.51 8.41
CA ASP A 170 -7.65 9.62 8.85
C ASP A 170 -6.30 9.58 8.13
N THR A 171 -6.18 10.40 7.08
CA THR A 171 -4.96 10.49 6.27
C THR A 171 -3.73 10.92 7.07
N LYS A 172 -3.89 11.61 8.20
CA LYS A 172 -2.77 11.95 9.09
C LYS A 172 -2.17 10.70 9.73
N LEU A 173 -2.93 9.62 9.87
CA LEU A 173 -2.42 8.34 10.37
C LEU A 173 -1.84 7.49 9.24
N ILE A 174 -2.61 7.30 8.16
CA ILE A 174 -2.29 6.32 7.12
C ILE A 174 -1.29 6.82 6.07
N ASP A 175 -1.00 8.12 6.04
CA ASP A 175 0.02 8.69 5.14
C ASP A 175 1.28 9.11 5.94
N PRO A 176 2.36 8.32 5.88
CA PRO A 176 3.60 8.62 6.63
C PRO A 176 4.25 9.96 6.30
N ARG A 177 3.93 10.57 5.16
CA ARG A 177 4.42 11.92 4.81
C ARG A 177 3.89 13.01 5.74
N SER A 178 2.78 12.73 6.43
CA SER A 178 2.18 13.62 7.43
C SER A 178 2.84 13.53 8.82
N TRP A 179 3.68 12.52 9.05
CA TRP A 179 4.31 12.29 10.35
C TRP A 179 5.51 13.22 10.54
N LYS A 180 5.40 14.15 11.47
CA LYS A 180 6.46 15.12 11.82
C LYS A 180 6.74 15.07 13.31
#